data_2cfbaacffa5b71152e2e101276f46cd1
#
_entry.id   2cfbaacffa5b71152e2e101276f46cd1
#
_cell.length_a   1.000
_cell.length_b   1.000
_cell.length_c   1.000
_cell.angle_alpha   90.00
_cell.angle_beta   90.00
_cell.angle_gamma   90.00
#
_symmetry.space_group_name_H-M   'P 1'
#
loop_
_entity.id
_entity.type
_entity.pdbx_description
1 polymer ?
#
loop_
_entity_poly.entity_id
_entity_poly.type
_entity_poly.pdbx_seq_one_letter_code
_entity_poly.pdbx_strand_id
1 'polypeptide(L)'
;MECPWCAGAFQAEVFEGNLDGDVVEGLLRCACGRVFPIVRGIPRILPDAFALNPEFVDRYASRLPANRPQPERDAPNAEAIRRTRESFGYQWTVFSEMVVDFRDNFLQYIAPLDQRFFPGKRGMDLGCGFGRHIYNAGKFGAEMVGVDISEAIESTRVNTEGMPNVHLVQADVYHLPFKAGVFDFAYSIGVLHHLPEPEKAFQCVVRLVKPRGSVFIWVYSNSRRVVNFMIETARAVTTRSPKPVQQFVSLVAASIDYGGFILPYRVAARLPVVGPVVRRFRLPRLKVYREYPFQVVYADWFDRLAAPIRFYYDADAMRGWLARAELEQTVISPTGLFGWRAYGERP
;
A
#
# COMPACT_ATOMS: atom_id res chain seq x y z
N MET A 1 -11.74 -14.90 8.09
CA MET A 1 -12.35 -13.85 7.23
C MET A 1 -13.87 -13.89 7.36
N GLU A 2 -14.54 -12.77 7.10
CA GLU A 2 -16.01 -12.66 7.02
C GLU A 2 -16.41 -11.83 5.80
N CYS A 3 -17.61 -12.02 5.33
CA CYS A 3 -18.14 -11.28 4.20
C CYS A 3 -18.34 -9.80 4.57
N PRO A 4 -17.72 -8.85 3.87
CA PRO A 4 -17.79 -7.43 4.23
C PRO A 4 -19.20 -6.81 4.02
N TRP A 5 -20.12 -7.52 3.35
CA TRP A 5 -21.48 -7.03 3.11
C TRP A 5 -22.51 -7.56 4.11
N CYS A 6 -22.30 -8.73 4.72
CA CYS A 6 -23.28 -9.31 5.65
C CYS A 6 -22.67 -9.86 6.94
N ALA A 7 -21.37 -9.72 7.14
CA ALA A 7 -20.58 -10.25 8.27
C ALA A 7 -20.68 -11.78 8.45
N GLY A 8 -21.26 -12.51 7.48
CA GLY A 8 -21.34 -13.97 7.50
C GLY A 8 -19.97 -14.61 7.24
N ALA A 9 -19.76 -15.81 7.80
CA ALA A 9 -18.56 -16.58 7.54
C ALA A 9 -18.51 -17.06 6.08
N PHE A 10 -17.30 -17.14 5.52
CA PHE A 10 -17.08 -17.77 4.23
C PHE A 10 -16.93 -19.29 4.38
N GLN A 11 -17.47 -20.01 3.40
CA GLN A 11 -17.18 -21.42 3.16
C GLN A 11 -16.24 -21.53 1.96
N ALA A 12 -15.12 -22.24 2.12
CA ALA A 12 -14.18 -22.47 1.04
C ALA A 12 -14.57 -23.72 0.24
N GLU A 13 -14.61 -23.60 -1.08
CA GLU A 13 -14.67 -24.71 -2.03
C GLU A 13 -13.32 -24.77 -2.75
N VAL A 14 -12.55 -25.84 -2.51
CA VAL A 14 -11.21 -26.00 -3.06
C VAL A 14 -11.25 -26.64 -4.44
N PHE A 15 -10.56 -26.02 -5.39
CA PHE A 15 -10.38 -26.57 -6.75
C PHE A 15 -8.99 -27.19 -6.90
N GLU A 16 -7.98 -26.52 -6.34
CA GLU A 16 -6.60 -26.94 -6.32
C GLU A 16 -5.95 -26.57 -4.98
N GLY A 17 -5.12 -27.47 -4.44
CA GLY A 17 -4.60 -27.36 -3.08
C GLY A 17 -5.39 -28.20 -2.09
N ASN A 18 -5.40 -27.82 -0.82
CA ASN A 18 -6.07 -28.58 0.23
C ASN A 18 -6.57 -27.64 1.35
N LEU A 19 -7.67 -28.00 2.03
CA LEU A 19 -8.29 -27.20 3.09
C LEU A 19 -7.44 -27.10 4.38
N ASP A 20 -6.65 -28.13 4.67
CA ASP A 20 -5.76 -28.19 5.84
C ASP A 20 -4.38 -27.59 5.56
N GLY A 21 -4.17 -27.07 4.35
CA GLY A 21 -2.93 -26.44 3.87
C GLY A 21 -3.23 -25.20 3.03
N ASP A 22 -2.47 -25.02 1.96
CA ASP A 22 -2.64 -23.87 1.07
C ASP A 22 -3.70 -24.16 -0.02
N VAL A 23 -4.77 -23.36 0.00
CA VAL A 23 -5.74 -23.35 -1.10
C VAL A 23 -5.16 -22.49 -2.23
N VAL A 24 -4.79 -23.15 -3.33
CA VAL A 24 -4.21 -22.46 -4.50
C VAL A 24 -5.32 -21.85 -5.37
N GLU A 25 -6.32 -22.68 -5.73
CA GLU A 25 -7.45 -22.23 -6.54
C GLU A 25 -8.77 -22.69 -5.88
N GLY A 26 -9.77 -21.84 -5.90
CA GLY A 26 -11.05 -22.18 -5.29
C GLY A 26 -12.05 -21.04 -5.26
N LEU A 27 -13.09 -21.20 -4.45
CA LEU A 27 -14.13 -20.20 -4.21
C LEU A 27 -14.34 -19.98 -2.72
N LEU A 28 -14.60 -18.75 -2.34
CA LEU A 28 -15.21 -18.38 -1.07
C LEU A 28 -16.70 -18.10 -1.29
N ARG A 29 -17.57 -18.88 -0.64
CA ARG A 29 -19.01 -18.73 -0.71
C ARG A 29 -19.54 -18.14 0.59
N CYS A 30 -20.43 -17.17 0.49
CA CYS A 30 -21.15 -16.61 1.63
C CYS A 30 -22.62 -16.99 1.59
N ALA A 31 -23.24 -17.19 2.75
CA ALA A 31 -24.67 -17.47 2.87
C ALA A 31 -25.56 -16.38 2.26
N CYS A 32 -25.07 -15.14 2.11
CA CYS A 32 -25.78 -14.06 1.42
C CYS A 32 -25.78 -14.19 -0.12
N GLY A 33 -25.25 -15.29 -0.67
CA GLY A 33 -25.18 -15.57 -2.11
C GLY A 33 -23.96 -15.00 -2.83
N ARG A 34 -23.12 -14.18 -2.17
CA ARG A 34 -21.87 -13.67 -2.77
C ARG A 34 -20.83 -14.77 -2.85
N VAL A 35 -20.10 -14.77 -3.95
CA VAL A 35 -19.03 -15.72 -4.23
C VAL A 35 -17.81 -14.97 -4.75
N PHE A 36 -16.64 -15.36 -4.24
CA PHE A 36 -15.36 -14.74 -4.63
C PHE A 36 -14.33 -15.80 -4.99
N PRO A 37 -13.52 -15.62 -6.03
CA PRO A 37 -12.50 -16.58 -6.39
C PRO A 37 -11.27 -16.48 -5.45
N ILE A 38 -10.63 -17.63 -5.22
CA ILE A 38 -9.26 -17.72 -4.72
C ILE A 38 -8.40 -18.03 -5.95
N VAL A 39 -7.45 -17.16 -6.24
CA VAL A 39 -6.58 -17.29 -7.41
C VAL A 39 -5.13 -17.19 -6.97
N ARG A 40 -4.33 -18.21 -7.26
CA ARG A 40 -2.92 -18.31 -6.84
C ARG A 40 -2.72 -18.10 -5.33
N GLY A 41 -3.61 -18.69 -4.52
CA GLY A 41 -3.58 -18.59 -3.06
C GLY A 41 -4.12 -17.27 -2.50
N ILE A 42 -4.58 -16.35 -3.34
CA ILE A 42 -5.06 -15.03 -2.92
C ILE A 42 -6.59 -14.96 -3.05
N PRO A 43 -7.34 -14.79 -1.95
CA PRO A 43 -8.75 -14.44 -1.99
C PRO A 43 -8.97 -13.08 -2.68
N ARG A 44 -9.83 -13.03 -3.71
CA ARG A 44 -10.14 -11.84 -4.50
C ARG A 44 -11.49 -11.27 -4.08
N ILE A 45 -11.53 -10.48 -3.01
CA ILE A 45 -12.77 -9.96 -2.42
C ILE A 45 -13.15 -8.62 -3.06
N LEU A 46 -13.40 -8.66 -4.36
CA LEU A 46 -13.81 -7.51 -5.16
C LEU A 46 -15.09 -7.84 -5.94
N PRO A 47 -15.99 -6.87 -6.16
CA PRO A 47 -17.20 -7.10 -6.96
C PRO A 47 -16.91 -7.56 -8.40
N ASP A 48 -15.79 -7.11 -8.98
CA ASP A 48 -15.35 -7.45 -10.34
C ASP A 48 -14.26 -8.54 -10.38
N ALA A 49 -14.07 -9.29 -9.29
CA ALA A 49 -12.99 -10.27 -9.17
C ALA A 49 -12.95 -11.31 -10.30
N PHE A 50 -14.11 -11.78 -10.77
CA PHE A 50 -14.15 -12.72 -11.90
C PHE A 50 -13.75 -12.07 -13.23
N ALA A 51 -14.13 -10.82 -13.45
CA ALA A 51 -13.75 -10.09 -14.66
C ALA A 51 -12.24 -9.77 -14.69
N LEU A 52 -11.63 -9.58 -13.52
CA LEU A 52 -10.19 -9.36 -13.38
C LEU A 52 -9.35 -10.64 -13.52
N ASN A 53 -9.98 -11.82 -13.46
CA ASN A 53 -9.30 -13.12 -13.52
C ASN A 53 -9.92 -14.02 -14.61
N PRO A 54 -9.83 -13.63 -15.92
CA PRO A 54 -10.46 -14.37 -17.00
C PRO A 54 -9.92 -15.80 -17.16
N GLU A 55 -8.62 -16.01 -16.97
CA GLU A 55 -8.00 -17.34 -17.05
C GLU A 55 -8.58 -18.32 -16.00
N PHE A 56 -8.84 -17.84 -14.79
CA PHE A 56 -9.52 -18.63 -13.76
C PHE A 56 -10.95 -18.97 -14.19
N VAL A 57 -11.66 -17.99 -14.75
CA VAL A 57 -13.04 -18.18 -15.24
C VAL A 57 -13.09 -19.22 -16.34
N ASP A 58 -12.18 -19.16 -17.31
CA ASP A 58 -12.14 -20.11 -18.43
C ASP A 58 -11.79 -21.52 -17.94
N ARG A 59 -10.80 -21.65 -17.06
CA ARG A 59 -10.34 -22.95 -16.50
C ARG A 59 -11.42 -23.66 -15.71
N TYR A 60 -12.21 -22.94 -14.93
CA TYR A 60 -13.19 -23.51 -14.01
C TYR A 60 -14.64 -23.21 -14.40
N ALA A 61 -14.93 -22.89 -15.66
CA ALA A 61 -16.24 -22.45 -16.15
C ALA A 61 -17.41 -23.35 -15.70
N SER A 62 -17.23 -24.67 -15.70
CA SER A 62 -18.27 -25.65 -15.30
C SER A 62 -18.55 -25.68 -13.78
N ARG A 63 -17.67 -25.15 -12.97
CA ARG A 63 -17.78 -25.12 -11.49
C ARG A 63 -18.26 -23.78 -10.96
N LEU A 64 -18.28 -22.75 -11.79
CA LEU A 64 -18.64 -21.41 -11.39
C LEU A 64 -20.14 -21.18 -11.38
N PRO A 65 -20.69 -20.39 -10.44
CA PRO A 65 -22.12 -20.04 -10.45
C PRO A 65 -22.48 -19.21 -11.68
N ALA A 66 -23.70 -19.42 -12.21
CA ALA A 66 -24.20 -18.64 -13.34
C ALA A 66 -24.34 -17.14 -12.98
N ASN A 67 -24.84 -16.85 -11.78
CA ASN A 67 -24.98 -15.48 -11.27
C ASN A 67 -23.73 -15.09 -10.48
N ARG A 68 -22.80 -14.42 -11.13
CA ARG A 68 -21.58 -13.87 -10.51
C ARG A 68 -21.84 -12.43 -10.09
N PRO A 69 -21.25 -11.98 -8.96
CA PRO A 69 -21.32 -10.57 -8.57
C PRO A 69 -20.82 -9.68 -9.71
N GLN A 70 -21.54 -8.61 -9.94
CA GLN A 70 -21.15 -7.57 -10.89
C GLN A 70 -20.81 -6.30 -10.10
N PRO A 71 -19.86 -5.49 -10.56
CA PRO A 71 -19.58 -4.21 -9.92
C PRO A 71 -20.81 -3.31 -9.96
N GLU A 72 -21.11 -2.67 -8.85
CA GLU A 72 -22.09 -1.60 -8.79
C GLU A 72 -21.51 -0.38 -9.52
N ARG A 73 -21.92 -0.17 -10.75
CA ARG A 73 -21.39 0.91 -11.61
C ARG A 73 -21.66 2.30 -11.05
N ASP A 74 -22.74 2.44 -10.31
CA ASP A 74 -23.19 3.73 -9.77
C ASP A 74 -22.80 3.93 -8.30
N ALA A 75 -21.91 3.08 -7.74
CA ALA A 75 -21.44 3.27 -6.37
C ALA A 75 -20.66 4.60 -6.23
N PRO A 76 -20.85 5.34 -5.14
CA PRO A 76 -20.10 6.57 -4.89
C PRO A 76 -18.58 6.32 -5.01
N ASN A 77 -17.88 7.21 -5.71
CA ASN A 77 -16.43 7.12 -5.93
C ASN A 77 -15.94 5.92 -6.77
N ALA A 78 -16.81 5.09 -7.36
CA ALA A 78 -16.42 3.89 -8.11
C ALA A 78 -15.38 4.20 -9.19
N GLU A 79 -15.58 5.25 -9.97
CA GLU A 79 -14.64 5.68 -11.03
C GLU A 79 -13.30 6.14 -10.45
N ALA A 80 -13.30 6.87 -9.34
CA ALA A 80 -12.09 7.34 -8.68
C ALA A 80 -11.28 6.16 -8.10
N ILE A 81 -11.95 5.20 -7.49
CA ILE A 81 -11.36 3.95 -6.97
C ILE A 81 -10.78 3.12 -8.13
N ARG A 82 -11.53 2.95 -9.22
CA ARG A 82 -11.09 2.22 -10.41
C ARG A 82 -9.81 2.84 -11.00
N ARG A 83 -9.79 4.15 -11.24
CA ARG A 83 -8.61 4.85 -11.77
C ARG A 83 -7.39 4.74 -10.85
N THR A 84 -7.60 4.82 -9.54
CA THR A 84 -6.53 4.66 -8.55
C THR A 84 -5.99 3.24 -8.59
N ARG A 85 -6.86 2.22 -8.58
CA ARG A 85 -6.49 0.81 -8.70
C ARG A 85 -5.67 0.54 -9.98
N GLU A 86 -6.15 1.00 -11.14
CA GLU A 86 -5.45 0.83 -12.42
C GLU A 86 -4.09 1.53 -12.44
N SER A 87 -3.98 2.72 -11.85
CA SER A 87 -2.72 3.46 -11.82
C SER A 87 -1.67 2.77 -10.96
N PHE A 88 -2.02 2.37 -9.73
CA PHE A 88 -1.09 1.69 -8.83
C PHE A 88 -0.83 0.24 -9.23
N GLY A 89 -1.83 -0.47 -9.75
CA GLY A 89 -1.64 -1.78 -10.36
C GLY A 89 -0.59 -1.75 -11.46
N TYR A 90 -0.72 -0.81 -12.40
CA TYR A 90 0.28 -0.61 -13.44
C TYR A 90 1.66 -0.24 -12.88
N GLN A 91 1.72 0.72 -11.95
CA GLN A 91 2.98 1.17 -11.35
C GLN A 91 3.75 0.00 -10.73
N TRP A 92 3.11 -0.75 -9.86
CA TRP A 92 3.77 -1.81 -9.10
C TRP A 92 3.91 -3.14 -9.86
N THR A 93 3.35 -3.23 -11.06
CA THR A 93 3.69 -4.28 -12.05
C THR A 93 4.95 -3.90 -12.81
N VAL A 94 5.11 -2.63 -13.21
CA VAL A 94 6.31 -2.13 -13.90
C VAL A 94 7.52 -2.05 -12.96
N PHE A 95 7.30 -1.62 -11.72
CA PHE A 95 8.33 -1.48 -10.68
C PHE A 95 8.18 -2.56 -9.61
N SER A 96 8.03 -3.81 -10.02
CA SER A 96 7.70 -4.95 -9.16
C SER A 96 8.88 -5.49 -8.36
N GLU A 97 10.13 -5.24 -8.79
CA GLU A 97 11.32 -5.84 -8.21
C GLU A 97 11.75 -5.13 -6.92
N MET A 98 12.11 -5.93 -5.93
CA MET A 98 12.70 -5.45 -4.68
C MET A 98 14.21 -5.25 -4.84
N VAL A 99 14.58 -4.18 -5.60
CA VAL A 99 15.98 -3.86 -5.96
C VAL A 99 16.88 -3.47 -4.78
N VAL A 100 16.31 -3.22 -3.61
CA VAL A 100 16.99 -2.96 -2.33
C VAL A 100 16.17 -3.51 -1.18
N ASP A 101 16.79 -3.72 -0.02
CA ASP A 101 16.15 -4.23 1.20
C ASP A 101 15.30 -3.15 1.89
N PHE A 102 14.65 -2.31 1.46
CA PHE A 102 13.82 -1.24 2.08
C PHE A 102 13.68 -1.23 3.63
N ARG A 103 14.54 -1.96 4.36
CA ARG A 103 14.47 -2.12 5.83
C ARG A 103 14.57 -0.77 6.55
N ASP A 104 15.58 0.02 6.24
CA ASP A 104 15.77 1.32 6.90
C ASP A 104 14.68 2.32 6.51
N ASN A 105 14.16 2.22 5.29
CA ASN A 105 13.00 2.99 4.83
C ASN A 105 11.75 2.63 5.65
N PHE A 106 11.47 1.34 5.84
CA PHE A 106 10.36 0.87 6.65
C PHE A 106 10.49 1.35 8.10
N LEU A 107 11.65 1.14 8.75
CA LEU A 107 11.90 1.60 10.11
C LEU A 107 11.75 3.13 10.26
N GLN A 108 12.13 3.90 9.25
CA GLN A 108 11.91 5.35 9.25
C GLN A 108 10.42 5.70 9.26
N TYR A 109 9.58 4.96 8.54
CA TYR A 109 8.14 5.23 8.49
C TYR A 109 7.41 4.84 9.77
N ILE A 110 7.83 3.79 10.45
CA ILE A 110 7.16 3.27 11.65
C ILE A 110 7.67 3.86 12.96
N ALA A 111 8.73 4.69 12.96
CA ALA A 111 9.23 5.29 14.18
C ALA A 111 8.11 6.03 14.95
N PRO A 112 8.03 5.91 16.29
CA PRO A 112 9.10 5.48 17.19
C PRO A 112 9.25 3.96 17.38
N LEU A 113 8.47 3.14 16.69
CA LEU A 113 8.59 1.69 16.74
C LEU A 113 9.88 1.21 16.05
N ASP A 114 10.37 0.05 16.45
CA ASP A 114 11.51 -0.63 15.84
C ASP A 114 11.22 -2.12 15.56
N GLN A 115 12.19 -2.85 15.06
CA GLN A 115 12.03 -4.27 14.72
C GLN A 115 11.60 -5.15 15.89
N ARG A 116 11.86 -4.76 17.15
CA ARG A 116 11.49 -5.53 18.37
C ARG A 116 10.00 -5.49 18.66
N PHE A 117 9.26 -4.60 17.96
CA PHE A 117 7.82 -4.50 18.07
C PHE A 117 7.08 -5.69 17.46
N PHE A 118 7.61 -6.32 16.42
CA PHE A 118 6.91 -7.25 15.53
C PHE A 118 6.79 -8.71 16.00
N PRO A 119 7.80 -9.31 16.68
CA PRO A 119 7.80 -10.74 16.96
C PRO A 119 6.53 -11.22 17.66
N GLY A 120 5.92 -12.29 17.10
CA GLY A 120 4.75 -12.95 17.66
C GLY A 120 3.42 -12.18 17.54
N LYS A 121 3.41 -11.03 16.88
CA LYS A 121 2.21 -10.25 16.65
C LYS A 121 1.61 -10.53 15.27
N ARG A 122 0.30 -10.41 15.18
CA ARG A 122 -0.44 -10.43 13.91
C ARG A 122 -0.69 -9.00 13.43
N GLY A 123 -0.19 -8.67 12.23
CA GLY A 123 -0.32 -7.34 11.65
C GLY A 123 -1.03 -7.32 10.31
N MET A 124 -1.52 -6.14 9.93
CA MET A 124 -2.08 -5.87 8.60
C MET A 124 -1.30 -4.74 7.92
N ASP A 125 -0.91 -4.96 6.66
CA ASP A 125 -0.37 -3.94 5.74
C ASP A 125 -1.47 -3.55 4.75
N LEU A 126 -2.06 -2.36 4.92
CA LEU A 126 -3.06 -1.86 3.99
C LEU A 126 -2.42 -1.07 2.86
N GLY A 127 -2.66 -1.55 1.63
CA GLY A 127 -2.01 -1.04 0.42
C GLY A 127 -0.57 -1.55 0.33
N CYS A 128 -0.39 -2.88 0.43
CA CYS A 128 0.94 -3.49 0.47
C CYS A 128 1.75 -3.33 -0.84
N GLY A 129 1.08 -2.95 -1.95
CA GLY A 129 1.71 -2.66 -3.24
C GLY A 129 2.52 -3.84 -3.77
N PHE A 130 3.84 -3.65 -3.95
CA PHE A 130 4.76 -4.72 -4.35
C PHE A 130 5.46 -5.42 -3.16
N GLY A 131 5.03 -5.15 -1.91
CA GLY A 131 5.42 -5.93 -0.74
C GLY A 131 6.61 -5.43 0.06
N ARG A 132 7.21 -4.27 -0.23
CA ARG A 132 8.44 -3.80 0.43
C ARG A 132 8.35 -3.66 1.96
N HIS A 133 7.18 -3.32 2.48
CA HIS A 133 6.97 -3.12 3.93
C HIS A 133 6.56 -4.41 4.62
N ILE A 134 5.60 -5.13 4.04
CA ILE A 134 5.14 -6.41 4.59
C ILE A 134 6.26 -7.46 4.64
N TYR A 135 7.16 -7.48 3.64
CA TYR A 135 8.35 -8.32 3.63
C TYR A 135 9.21 -8.08 4.87
N ASN A 136 9.49 -6.80 5.20
CA ASN A 136 10.28 -6.47 6.37
C ASN A 136 9.57 -6.77 7.69
N ALA A 137 8.26 -6.49 7.81
CA ALA A 137 7.48 -6.83 8.99
C ALA A 137 7.44 -8.35 9.23
N GLY A 138 7.27 -9.14 8.17
CA GLY A 138 7.35 -10.60 8.22
C GLY A 138 8.73 -11.11 8.63
N LYS A 139 9.82 -10.54 8.10
CA LYS A 139 11.20 -10.84 8.51
C LYS A 139 11.47 -10.50 9.98
N PHE A 140 10.79 -9.51 10.52
CA PHE A 140 10.89 -9.16 11.94
C PHE A 140 10.06 -10.09 12.85
N GLY A 141 9.40 -11.13 12.30
CA GLY A 141 8.71 -12.16 13.04
C GLY A 141 7.24 -11.89 13.33
N ALA A 142 6.60 -10.98 12.62
CA ALA A 142 5.15 -10.83 12.66
C ALA A 142 4.46 -11.81 11.70
N GLU A 143 3.26 -12.26 12.06
CA GLU A 143 2.32 -12.88 11.12
C GLU A 143 1.56 -11.76 10.40
N MET A 144 1.74 -11.65 9.10
CA MET A 144 1.27 -10.49 8.33
C MET A 144 0.14 -10.84 7.36
N VAL A 145 -0.83 -9.93 7.26
CA VAL A 145 -1.83 -9.94 6.19
C VAL A 145 -1.65 -8.69 5.35
N GLY A 146 -1.26 -8.88 4.09
CA GLY A 146 -1.18 -7.80 3.09
C GLY A 146 -2.52 -7.65 2.37
N VAL A 147 -2.99 -6.41 2.27
CA VAL A 147 -4.20 -6.08 1.52
C VAL A 147 -3.86 -5.04 0.47
N ASP A 148 -4.25 -5.30 -0.77
CA ASP A 148 -4.22 -4.32 -1.85
C ASP A 148 -5.44 -4.48 -2.75
N ILE A 149 -5.95 -3.39 -3.30
CA ILE A 149 -7.08 -3.43 -4.23
C ILE A 149 -6.65 -3.76 -5.65
N SER A 150 -5.38 -3.51 -5.97
CA SER A 150 -4.84 -3.57 -7.32
C SER A 150 -4.15 -4.91 -7.62
N GLU A 151 -3.75 -5.08 -8.87
CA GLU A 151 -2.94 -6.22 -9.33
C GLU A 151 -1.52 -6.23 -8.76
N ALA A 152 -1.09 -5.14 -8.11
CA ALA A 152 0.18 -5.07 -7.37
C ALA A 152 0.34 -6.19 -6.33
N ILE A 153 -0.78 -6.74 -5.84
CA ILE A 153 -0.79 -7.89 -4.92
C ILE A 153 -0.02 -9.11 -5.48
N GLU A 154 0.02 -9.27 -6.80
CA GLU A 154 0.82 -10.32 -7.44
C GLU A 154 2.32 -10.10 -7.28
N SER A 155 2.75 -8.84 -7.36
CA SER A 155 4.15 -8.49 -7.10
C SER A 155 4.51 -8.75 -5.63
N THR A 156 3.59 -8.45 -4.69
CA THR A 156 3.77 -8.82 -3.28
C THR A 156 3.93 -10.33 -3.13
N ARG A 157 3.07 -11.14 -3.78
CA ARG A 157 3.15 -12.60 -3.72
C ARG A 157 4.52 -13.12 -4.15
N VAL A 158 5.04 -12.59 -5.26
CA VAL A 158 6.38 -12.97 -5.76
C VAL A 158 7.48 -12.54 -4.78
N ASN A 159 7.42 -11.29 -4.29
CA ASN A 159 8.45 -10.73 -3.42
C ASN A 159 8.44 -11.31 -1.99
N THR A 160 7.36 -11.97 -1.59
CA THR A 160 7.22 -12.64 -0.28
C THR A 160 7.19 -14.16 -0.41
N GLU A 161 7.54 -14.70 -1.58
CA GLU A 161 7.62 -16.14 -1.80
C GLU A 161 8.56 -16.81 -0.76
N GLY A 162 8.12 -17.94 -0.21
CA GLY A 162 8.85 -18.64 0.85
C GLY A 162 8.68 -18.05 2.25
N MET A 163 7.82 -17.06 2.45
CA MET A 163 7.47 -16.50 3.77
C MET A 163 6.11 -17.05 4.26
N PRO A 164 6.10 -18.15 5.05
CA PRO A 164 4.84 -18.79 5.46
C PRO A 164 4.00 -17.94 6.42
N ASN A 165 4.58 -16.91 6.99
CA ASN A 165 3.94 -15.94 7.89
C ASN A 165 3.42 -14.69 7.16
N VAL A 166 3.35 -14.70 5.82
CA VAL A 166 2.78 -13.60 5.03
C VAL A 166 1.60 -14.11 4.21
N HIS A 167 0.43 -13.55 4.44
CA HIS A 167 -0.82 -13.88 3.78
C HIS A 167 -1.33 -12.68 2.98
N LEU A 168 -1.97 -12.92 1.85
CA LEU A 168 -2.41 -11.86 0.95
C LEU A 168 -3.91 -11.93 0.69
N VAL A 169 -4.55 -10.77 0.58
CA VAL A 169 -5.96 -10.63 0.22
C VAL A 169 -6.13 -9.44 -0.72
N GLN A 170 -6.74 -9.65 -1.87
CA GLN A 170 -7.13 -8.54 -2.74
C GLN A 170 -8.50 -8.02 -2.31
N ALA A 171 -8.54 -6.81 -1.76
CA ALA A 171 -9.78 -6.21 -1.26
C ALA A 171 -9.73 -4.68 -1.28
N ASP A 172 -10.92 -4.07 -1.27
CA ASP A 172 -11.09 -2.63 -1.07
C ASP A 172 -11.03 -2.31 0.43
N VAL A 173 -10.35 -1.23 0.80
CA VAL A 173 -10.25 -0.74 2.19
C VAL A 173 -11.62 -0.46 2.83
N TYR A 174 -12.59 -0.06 2.03
CA TYR A 174 -13.95 0.19 2.51
C TYR A 174 -14.77 -1.08 2.73
N HIS A 175 -14.28 -2.23 2.25
CA HIS A 175 -14.93 -3.54 2.30
C HIS A 175 -13.94 -4.65 2.72
N LEU A 176 -13.23 -4.41 3.83
CA LEU A 176 -12.25 -5.37 4.34
C LEU A 176 -12.92 -6.64 4.90
N PRO A 177 -12.47 -7.84 4.51
CA PRO A 177 -13.11 -9.11 4.87
C PRO A 177 -12.65 -9.65 6.23
N PHE A 178 -12.51 -8.80 7.22
CA PHE A 178 -12.01 -9.18 8.55
C PHE A 178 -12.95 -8.73 9.66
N LYS A 179 -13.05 -9.55 10.71
CA LYS A 179 -13.73 -9.19 11.95
C LYS A 179 -13.04 -8.01 12.63
N ALA A 180 -13.81 -7.23 13.37
CA ALA A 180 -13.25 -6.20 14.22
C ALA A 180 -12.30 -6.81 15.26
N GLY A 181 -11.23 -6.11 15.61
CA GLY A 181 -10.33 -6.48 16.69
C GLY A 181 -9.55 -7.78 16.49
N VAL A 182 -9.11 -8.10 15.26
CA VAL A 182 -8.35 -9.34 14.99
C VAL A 182 -6.84 -9.14 14.89
N PHE A 183 -6.37 -7.90 14.64
CA PHE A 183 -4.96 -7.59 14.49
C PHE A 183 -4.38 -6.94 15.74
N ASP A 184 -3.15 -7.30 16.09
CA ASP A 184 -2.41 -6.63 17.18
C ASP A 184 -1.93 -5.26 16.72
N PHE A 185 -1.71 -5.09 15.42
CA PHE A 185 -1.40 -3.80 14.81
C PHE A 185 -1.85 -3.75 13.34
N ALA A 186 -2.03 -2.54 12.84
CA ALA A 186 -2.24 -2.30 11.42
C ALA A 186 -1.48 -1.06 10.98
N TYR A 187 -1.01 -1.06 9.73
CA TYR A 187 -0.42 0.15 9.15
C TYR A 187 -0.85 0.38 7.71
N SER A 188 -0.69 1.64 7.31
CA SER A 188 -0.88 2.07 5.91
C SER A 188 0.14 3.14 5.57
N ILE A 189 1.10 2.81 4.72
CA ILE A 189 2.23 3.66 4.40
C ILE A 189 2.15 4.10 2.93
N GLY A 190 1.86 5.37 2.69
CA GLY A 190 1.83 5.92 1.33
C GLY A 190 0.53 5.64 0.56
N VAL A 191 -0.58 5.34 1.23
CA VAL A 191 -1.82 4.87 0.58
C VAL A 191 -3.00 5.80 0.83
N LEU A 192 -3.31 6.11 2.09
CA LEU A 192 -4.56 6.80 2.46
C LEU A 192 -4.79 8.11 1.71
N HIS A 193 -3.74 8.87 1.45
CA HIS A 193 -3.84 10.15 0.71
C HIS A 193 -4.09 9.99 -0.80
N HIS A 194 -4.21 8.76 -1.29
CA HIS A 194 -4.61 8.42 -2.66
C HIS A 194 -6.04 7.87 -2.76
N LEU A 195 -6.77 7.87 -1.65
CA LEU A 195 -8.14 7.37 -1.58
C LEU A 195 -9.14 8.52 -1.66
N PRO A 196 -10.36 8.32 -2.17
CA PRO A 196 -11.38 9.38 -2.25
C PRO A 196 -11.88 9.83 -0.88
N GLU A 197 -11.94 8.94 0.11
CA GLU A 197 -12.37 9.23 1.50
C GLU A 197 -11.29 8.74 2.49
N PRO A 198 -10.14 9.46 2.61
CA PRO A 198 -8.96 8.97 3.32
C PRO A 198 -9.21 8.69 4.81
N GLU A 199 -9.95 9.57 5.49
CA GLU A 199 -10.23 9.42 6.91
C GLU A 199 -11.19 8.26 7.19
N LYS A 200 -12.18 8.04 6.34
CA LYS A 200 -13.07 6.87 6.42
C LYS A 200 -12.28 5.57 6.25
N ALA A 201 -11.35 5.55 5.30
CA ALA A 201 -10.44 4.41 5.13
C ALA A 201 -9.59 4.16 6.39
N PHE A 202 -9.07 5.23 7.01
CA PHE A 202 -8.36 5.14 8.28
C PHE A 202 -9.23 4.53 9.39
N GLN A 203 -10.49 4.96 9.53
CA GLN A 203 -11.44 4.40 10.50
C GLN A 203 -11.70 2.89 10.25
N CYS A 204 -11.80 2.48 8.98
CA CYS A 204 -11.93 1.06 8.63
C CYS A 204 -10.74 0.23 9.14
N VAL A 205 -9.53 0.78 9.05
CA VAL A 205 -8.30 0.13 9.58
C VAL A 205 -8.31 0.04 11.09
N VAL A 206 -8.61 1.16 11.78
CA VAL A 206 -8.64 1.23 13.25
C VAL A 206 -9.60 0.18 13.84
N ARG A 207 -10.77 0.01 13.23
CA ARG A 207 -11.77 -0.97 13.67
C ARG A 207 -11.23 -2.40 13.75
N LEU A 208 -10.28 -2.76 12.89
CA LEU A 208 -9.73 -4.12 12.80
C LEU A 208 -8.67 -4.42 13.85
N VAL A 209 -8.12 -3.39 14.50
CA VAL A 209 -7.09 -3.54 15.52
C VAL A 209 -7.73 -3.87 16.87
N LYS A 210 -7.12 -4.75 17.64
CA LYS A 210 -7.55 -5.14 18.99
C LYS A 210 -7.53 -3.96 19.96
N PRO A 211 -8.27 -3.99 21.07
CA PRO A 211 -7.99 -3.12 22.22
C PRO A 211 -6.51 -3.22 22.62
N ARG A 212 -5.87 -2.10 22.92
CA ARG A 212 -4.43 -1.93 23.18
C ARG A 212 -3.52 -2.28 21.98
N GLY A 213 -4.10 -2.47 20.81
CA GLY A 213 -3.33 -2.66 19.57
C GLY A 213 -2.94 -1.33 18.95
N SER A 214 -1.95 -1.37 18.06
CA SER A 214 -1.31 -0.18 17.50
C SER A 214 -1.74 0.09 16.07
N VAL A 215 -1.92 1.37 15.72
CA VAL A 215 -2.13 1.83 14.34
C VAL A 215 -1.06 2.84 13.97
N PHE A 216 -0.45 2.69 12.81
CA PHE A 216 0.46 3.70 12.30
C PHE A 216 0.26 3.93 10.80
N ILE A 217 0.35 5.20 10.42
CA ILE A 217 0.14 5.63 9.05
C ILE A 217 1.22 6.61 8.61
N TRP A 218 1.42 6.67 7.30
CA TRP A 218 2.23 7.71 6.69
C TRP A 218 1.48 8.33 5.50
N VAL A 219 1.39 9.67 5.50
CA VAL A 219 0.70 10.45 4.46
C VAL A 219 1.52 11.66 4.01
N TYR A 220 1.22 12.21 2.84
CA TYR A 220 1.94 13.37 2.31
C TYR A 220 1.68 14.65 3.08
N SER A 221 2.76 15.44 3.25
CA SER A 221 2.75 16.73 3.93
C SER A 221 2.46 17.89 3.00
N ASN A 222 1.69 18.87 3.49
CA ASN A 222 1.49 20.15 2.81
C ASN A 222 2.62 21.17 3.07
N SER A 223 3.66 20.82 3.80
CA SER A 223 4.75 21.73 4.20
C SER A 223 5.53 22.32 3.00
N ARG A 224 5.52 21.66 1.87
CA ARG A 224 6.22 22.07 0.64
C ARG A 224 5.28 22.74 -0.37
N ARG A 225 4.55 23.75 0.04
CA ARG A 225 3.45 24.35 -0.75
C ARG A 225 3.83 24.67 -2.20
N VAL A 226 4.99 25.32 -2.44
CA VAL A 226 5.43 25.67 -3.79
C VAL A 226 5.71 24.44 -4.63
N VAL A 227 6.46 23.47 -4.09
CA VAL A 227 6.79 22.23 -4.80
C VAL A 227 5.54 21.39 -5.05
N ASN A 228 4.66 21.30 -4.06
CA ASN A 228 3.38 20.61 -4.22
C ASN A 228 2.54 21.27 -5.32
N PHE A 229 2.44 22.60 -5.35
CA PHE A 229 1.75 23.33 -6.41
C PHE A 229 2.33 23.04 -7.81
N MET A 230 3.66 23.05 -7.96
CA MET A 230 4.31 22.73 -9.24
C MET A 230 4.00 21.27 -9.68
N ILE A 231 4.05 20.32 -8.74
CA ILE A 231 3.71 18.93 -9.02
C ILE A 231 2.23 18.81 -9.43
N GLU A 232 1.31 19.46 -8.70
CA GLU A 232 -0.13 19.40 -9.02
C GLU A 232 -0.43 20.04 -10.39
N THR A 233 0.28 21.11 -10.77
CA THR A 233 0.16 21.70 -12.10
C THR A 233 0.60 20.72 -13.20
N ALA A 234 1.72 20.02 -13.01
CA ALA A 234 2.16 18.97 -13.93
C ALA A 234 1.15 17.80 -13.99
N ARG A 235 0.63 17.38 -12.83
CA ARG A 235 -0.37 16.29 -12.71
C ARG A 235 -1.68 16.58 -13.40
N ALA A 236 -2.11 17.85 -13.49
CA ALA A 236 -3.31 18.22 -14.20
C ALA A 236 -3.31 17.75 -15.67
N VAL A 237 -2.11 17.62 -16.26
CA VAL A 237 -1.91 17.10 -17.62
C VAL A 237 -1.55 15.59 -17.57
N THR A 238 -0.55 15.22 -16.78
CA THR A 238 0.01 13.86 -16.82
C THR A 238 -1.00 12.79 -16.40
N THR A 239 -1.86 13.04 -15.39
CA THR A 239 -2.87 12.06 -14.95
C THR A 239 -3.95 11.76 -15.98
N ARG A 240 -4.08 12.61 -17.03
CA ARG A 240 -5.01 12.42 -18.16
C ARG A 240 -4.32 11.85 -19.40
N SER A 241 -2.99 11.78 -19.39
CA SER A 241 -2.20 11.29 -20.51
C SER A 241 -2.16 9.75 -20.54
N PRO A 242 -1.94 9.13 -21.72
CA PRO A 242 -1.71 7.69 -21.82
C PRO A 242 -0.49 7.21 -20.99
N LYS A 243 -0.51 5.96 -20.54
CA LYS A 243 0.57 5.39 -19.70
C LYS A 243 1.98 5.55 -20.25
N PRO A 244 2.24 5.37 -21.59
CA PRO A 244 3.58 5.61 -22.14
C PRO A 244 4.06 7.06 -21.97
N VAL A 245 3.15 8.03 -22.07
CA VAL A 245 3.48 9.46 -21.86
C VAL A 245 3.79 9.71 -20.37
N GLN A 246 3.00 9.14 -19.45
CA GLN A 246 3.27 9.21 -18.02
C GLN A 246 4.64 8.64 -17.70
N GLN A 247 4.99 7.48 -18.27
CA GLN A 247 6.31 6.86 -18.10
C GLN A 247 7.43 7.76 -18.62
N PHE A 248 7.29 8.28 -19.84
CA PHE A 248 8.32 9.12 -20.44
C PHE A 248 8.57 10.40 -19.64
N VAL A 249 7.52 11.11 -19.22
CA VAL A 249 7.64 12.33 -18.42
C VAL A 249 8.28 12.02 -17.07
N SER A 250 7.87 10.92 -16.43
CA SER A 250 8.45 10.48 -15.16
C SER A 250 9.92 10.05 -15.30
N LEU A 251 10.29 9.40 -16.41
CA LEU A 251 11.68 9.05 -16.73
C LEU A 251 12.55 10.29 -16.90
N VAL A 252 12.07 11.29 -17.63
CA VAL A 252 12.78 12.56 -17.82
C VAL A 252 12.97 13.27 -16.47
N ALA A 253 11.91 13.38 -15.66
CA ALA A 253 11.98 13.99 -14.34
C ALA A 253 12.95 13.25 -13.40
N ALA A 254 12.90 11.91 -13.40
CA ALA A 254 13.82 11.08 -12.62
C ALA A 254 15.29 11.23 -13.09
N SER A 255 15.51 11.31 -14.40
CA SER A 255 16.85 11.47 -14.98
C SER A 255 17.48 12.82 -14.61
N ILE A 256 16.70 13.88 -14.67
CA ILE A 256 17.15 15.22 -14.24
C ILE A 256 17.46 15.21 -12.74
N ASP A 257 16.57 14.67 -11.93
CA ASP A 257 16.73 14.60 -10.48
C ASP A 257 17.92 13.71 -10.06
N TYR A 258 18.03 12.53 -10.63
CA TYR A 258 19.12 11.62 -10.33
C TYR A 258 20.48 12.14 -10.82
N GLY A 259 20.55 12.54 -12.09
CA GLY A 259 21.78 13.02 -12.72
C GLY A 259 22.21 14.40 -12.24
N GLY A 260 21.25 15.32 -12.01
CA GLY A 260 21.51 16.70 -11.61
C GLY A 260 21.73 16.90 -10.11
N PHE A 261 21.14 16.05 -9.26
CA PHE A 261 21.20 16.28 -7.80
C PHE A 261 21.69 15.05 -7.01
N ILE A 262 21.10 13.86 -7.22
CA ILE A 262 21.38 12.70 -6.39
C ILE A 262 22.78 12.16 -6.65
N LEU A 263 23.15 11.94 -7.90
CA LEU A 263 24.46 11.40 -8.28
C LEU A 263 25.62 12.33 -7.91
N PRO A 264 25.56 13.65 -8.21
CA PRO A 264 26.60 14.59 -7.75
C PRO A 264 26.74 14.60 -6.23
N TYR A 265 25.62 14.60 -5.48
CA TYR A 265 25.67 14.53 -4.03
C TYR A 265 26.28 13.20 -3.53
N ARG A 266 25.92 12.06 -4.14
CA ARG A 266 26.48 10.74 -3.83
C ARG A 266 27.99 10.72 -4.01
N VAL A 267 28.49 11.25 -5.12
CA VAL A 267 29.93 11.35 -5.42
C VAL A 267 30.62 12.30 -4.43
N ALA A 268 30.12 13.52 -4.29
CA ALA A 268 30.70 14.53 -3.40
C ALA A 268 30.78 14.06 -1.94
N ALA A 269 29.72 13.36 -1.47
CA ALA A 269 29.65 12.82 -0.10
C ALA A 269 30.72 11.72 0.19
N ARG A 270 31.26 11.08 -0.85
CA ARG A 270 32.32 10.05 -0.74
C ARG A 270 33.75 10.59 -0.82
N LEU A 271 33.93 11.81 -1.31
CA LEU A 271 35.28 12.42 -1.44
C LEU A 271 35.87 12.72 -0.06
N PRO A 272 37.16 12.43 0.15
CA PRO A 272 37.80 12.58 1.46
C PRO A 272 37.74 14.01 2.02
N VAL A 273 37.93 15.02 1.19
CA VAL A 273 37.99 16.42 1.59
C VAL A 273 36.60 17.07 1.62
N VAL A 274 35.84 16.88 0.58
CA VAL A 274 34.54 17.54 0.38
C VAL A 274 33.38 16.81 1.14
N GLY A 275 33.51 15.51 1.29
CA GLY A 275 32.47 14.66 1.87
C GLY A 275 32.02 15.05 3.28
N PRO A 276 32.93 15.33 4.23
CA PRO A 276 32.56 15.82 5.56
C PRO A 276 31.75 17.12 5.52
N VAL A 277 32.10 18.04 4.64
CA VAL A 277 31.41 19.33 4.46
C VAL A 277 30.03 19.11 3.86
N VAL A 278 29.92 18.34 2.78
CA VAL A 278 28.64 18.05 2.09
C VAL A 278 27.65 17.31 3.00
N ARG A 279 28.12 16.34 3.79
CA ARG A 279 27.29 15.62 4.77
C ARG A 279 26.77 16.50 5.91
N ARG A 280 27.41 17.66 6.18
CA ARG A 280 26.96 18.62 7.20
C ARG A 280 25.72 19.40 6.75
N PHE A 281 25.52 19.61 5.45
CA PHE A 281 24.31 20.27 4.93
C PHE A 281 23.07 19.44 5.21
N ARG A 282 22.01 20.10 5.71
CA ARG A 282 20.72 19.47 5.98
C ARG A 282 19.94 19.28 4.68
N LEU A 283 20.33 18.29 3.89
CA LEU A 283 19.64 17.87 2.65
C LEU A 283 19.03 16.48 2.84
N PRO A 284 17.95 16.37 3.65
CA PRO A 284 17.43 15.07 4.10
C PRO A 284 17.04 14.16 2.92
N ARG A 285 16.46 14.71 1.86
CA ARG A 285 16.12 13.95 0.65
C ARG A 285 17.37 13.34 0.00
N LEU A 286 18.39 14.13 -0.28
CA LEU A 286 19.60 13.64 -0.94
C LEU A 286 20.35 12.62 -0.07
N LYS A 287 20.29 12.76 1.28
CA LYS A 287 20.87 11.77 2.20
C LYS A 287 20.20 10.39 2.08
N VAL A 288 18.88 10.34 1.91
CA VAL A 288 18.13 9.10 1.75
C VAL A 288 18.36 8.53 0.34
N TYR A 289 18.12 9.34 -0.69
CA TYR A 289 18.16 8.87 -2.08
C TYR A 289 19.56 8.54 -2.61
N ARG A 290 20.63 9.01 -1.98
CA ARG A 290 22.00 8.63 -2.39
C ARG A 290 22.25 7.13 -2.27
N GLU A 291 21.51 6.40 -1.44
CA GLU A 291 21.67 4.95 -1.27
C GLU A 291 20.79 4.16 -2.25
N TYR A 292 19.82 4.80 -2.92
CA TYR A 292 18.90 4.13 -3.82
C TYR A 292 19.39 4.11 -5.27
N PRO A 293 19.14 3.02 -6.03
CA PRO A 293 19.36 2.96 -7.46
C PRO A 293 18.38 3.87 -8.21
N PHE A 294 18.68 4.15 -9.47
CA PHE A 294 17.84 4.99 -10.35
C PHE A 294 16.37 4.52 -10.43
N GLN A 295 16.16 3.21 -10.45
CA GLN A 295 14.81 2.61 -10.54
C GLN A 295 13.89 3.07 -9.42
N VAL A 296 14.37 3.20 -8.17
CA VAL A 296 13.57 3.71 -7.04
C VAL A 296 13.20 5.17 -7.26
N VAL A 297 14.12 5.99 -7.74
CA VAL A 297 13.86 7.40 -8.05
C VAL A 297 12.83 7.53 -9.18
N TYR A 298 12.93 6.67 -10.19
CA TYR A 298 11.99 6.64 -11.29
C TYR A 298 10.58 6.21 -10.83
N ALA A 299 10.47 5.15 -10.03
CA ALA A 299 9.19 4.73 -9.46
C ALA A 299 8.53 5.84 -8.62
N ASP A 300 9.31 6.57 -7.82
CA ASP A 300 8.84 7.70 -7.03
C ASP A 300 8.37 8.90 -7.89
N TRP A 301 9.05 9.18 -9.01
CA TRP A 301 8.59 10.21 -9.93
C TRP A 301 7.32 9.79 -10.67
N PHE A 302 7.19 8.49 -11.00
CA PHE A 302 5.97 7.97 -11.59
C PHE A 302 4.79 8.13 -10.61
N ASP A 303 4.95 7.73 -9.34
CA ASP A 303 3.95 7.96 -8.29
C ASP A 303 3.55 9.44 -8.20
N ARG A 304 4.53 10.34 -8.20
CA ARG A 304 4.26 11.78 -8.09
C ARG A 304 3.46 12.36 -9.24
N LEU A 305 3.59 11.82 -10.44
CA LEU A 305 3.00 12.39 -11.65
C LEU A 305 1.78 11.61 -12.18
N ALA A 306 1.64 10.32 -11.85
CA ALA A 306 0.62 9.44 -12.41
C ALA A 306 -0.55 9.14 -11.45
N ALA A 307 -0.39 9.31 -10.14
CA ALA A 307 -1.44 9.02 -9.17
C ALA A 307 -2.69 9.88 -9.41
N PRO A 308 -3.89 9.31 -9.63
CA PRO A 308 -5.10 10.07 -9.98
C PRO A 308 -5.58 10.98 -8.84
N ILE A 309 -5.53 10.48 -7.61
CA ILE A 309 -5.93 11.20 -6.39
C ILE A 309 -4.69 11.47 -5.55
N ARG A 310 -4.63 12.66 -4.96
CA ARG A 310 -3.57 13.01 -4.03
C ARG A 310 -4.01 14.12 -3.09
N PHE A 311 -3.90 13.86 -1.81
CA PHE A 311 -4.14 14.84 -0.76
C PHE A 311 -2.86 15.12 0.02
N TYR A 312 -2.81 16.30 0.64
CA TYR A 312 -1.71 16.74 1.48
C TYR A 312 -2.24 17.19 2.83
N TYR A 313 -1.55 16.81 3.89
CA TYR A 313 -2.00 17.05 5.26
C TYR A 313 -1.00 17.86 6.05
N ASP A 314 -1.46 18.51 7.10
CA ASP A 314 -0.65 19.07 8.16
C ASP A 314 -0.77 18.25 9.46
N ALA A 315 -0.03 18.65 10.48
CA ALA A 315 -0.05 17.96 11.76
C ALA A 315 -1.41 18.07 12.47
N ASP A 316 -2.16 19.17 12.25
CA ASP A 316 -3.46 19.37 12.87
C ASP A 316 -4.50 18.42 12.29
N ALA A 317 -4.51 18.23 11.00
CA ALA A 317 -5.34 17.23 10.34
C ALA A 317 -5.07 15.83 10.89
N MET A 318 -3.78 15.46 11.07
CA MET A 318 -3.43 14.16 11.66
C MET A 318 -3.89 14.04 13.10
N ARG A 319 -3.74 15.08 13.92
CA ARG A 319 -4.28 15.10 15.29
C ARG A 319 -5.79 14.88 15.30
N GLY A 320 -6.49 15.54 14.37
CA GLY A 320 -7.94 15.37 14.21
C GLY A 320 -8.34 13.93 13.87
N TRP A 321 -7.62 13.26 12.95
CA TRP A 321 -7.90 11.87 12.61
C TRP A 321 -7.73 10.93 13.80
N LEU A 322 -6.60 11.04 14.52
CA LEU A 322 -6.32 10.20 15.69
C LEU A 322 -7.34 10.44 16.82
N ALA A 323 -7.72 11.70 17.06
CA ALA A 323 -8.71 12.06 18.09
C ALA A 323 -10.11 11.53 17.75
N ARG A 324 -10.58 11.66 16.49
CA ARG A 324 -11.88 11.11 16.06
C ARG A 324 -11.91 9.59 16.01
N ALA A 325 -10.75 8.96 15.93
CA ALA A 325 -10.58 7.50 16.06
C ALA A 325 -10.40 7.06 17.53
N GLU A 326 -10.48 8.00 18.47
CA GLU A 326 -10.34 7.76 19.93
C GLU A 326 -9.04 7.03 20.29
N LEU A 327 -7.95 7.27 19.52
CA LEU A 327 -6.67 6.64 19.79
C LEU A 327 -5.92 7.34 20.92
N GLU A 328 -5.30 6.55 21.77
CA GLU A 328 -4.45 6.97 22.88
C GLU A 328 -2.96 6.87 22.52
N GLN A 329 -2.06 7.31 23.41
CA GLN A 329 -0.59 7.26 23.25
C GLN A 329 -0.13 7.82 21.88
N THR A 330 -0.80 8.87 21.39
CA THR A 330 -0.61 9.36 20.04
C THR A 330 0.72 10.07 19.83
N VAL A 331 1.40 9.74 18.73
CA VAL A 331 2.63 10.39 18.30
C VAL A 331 2.49 10.82 16.84
N ILE A 332 2.74 12.11 16.58
CA ILE A 332 2.79 12.67 15.23
C ILE A 332 4.16 13.29 15.01
N SER A 333 4.83 12.91 13.94
CA SER A 333 6.15 13.44 13.62
C SER A 333 6.38 13.55 12.12
N PRO A 334 7.15 14.54 11.66
CA PRO A 334 7.46 14.70 10.25
C PRO A 334 8.51 13.67 9.78
N THR A 335 8.39 13.20 8.53
CA THR A 335 9.45 12.51 7.81
C THR A 335 10.12 13.49 6.85
N GLY A 336 11.02 14.29 7.38
CA GLY A 336 11.56 15.43 6.66
C GLY A 336 10.45 16.44 6.30
N LEU A 337 10.42 16.86 5.02
CA LEU A 337 9.39 17.76 4.48
C LEU A 337 8.34 17.01 3.63
N PHE A 338 8.38 15.66 3.57
CA PHE A 338 7.61 14.90 2.60
C PHE A 338 6.30 14.39 3.15
N GLY A 339 6.28 13.99 4.41
CA GLY A 339 5.11 13.34 4.98
C GLY A 339 5.04 13.45 6.50
N TRP A 340 3.91 13.00 7.00
CA TRP A 340 3.61 12.84 8.42
C TRP A 340 3.50 11.37 8.75
N ARG A 341 4.19 10.96 9.81
CA ARG A 341 3.93 9.71 10.52
C ARG A 341 2.94 10.01 11.62
N ALA A 342 1.95 9.18 11.76
CA ALA A 342 1.03 9.22 12.88
C ALA A 342 0.88 7.82 13.46
N TYR A 343 1.02 7.71 14.77
CA TYR A 343 0.90 6.51 15.58
C TYR A 343 -0.14 6.72 16.66
N GLY A 344 -0.86 5.68 17.04
CA GLY A 344 -1.74 5.67 18.19
C GLY A 344 -2.12 4.27 18.59
N GLU A 345 -2.59 4.10 19.82
CA GLU A 345 -3.06 2.83 20.36
C GLU A 345 -4.58 2.89 20.53
N ARG A 346 -5.25 1.79 20.21
CA ARG A 346 -6.68 1.66 20.45
C ARG A 346 -6.94 1.44 21.95
N PRO A 347 -7.90 2.14 22.58
CA PRO A 347 -8.25 1.98 23.99
C PRO A 347 -8.72 0.56 24.33
#